data_f81c3297d3c69e8bc5f6a986bacb9df0
#
_entry.id   f81c3297d3c69e8bc5f6a986bacb9df0
#
_cell.length_a   1.000
_cell.length_b   1.000
_cell.length_c   1.000
_cell.angle_alpha   90.00
_cell.angle_beta   90.00
_cell.angle_gamma   90.00
#
_symmetry.space_group_name_H-M   'P 1'
#
loop_
_entity.id
_entity.type
_entity.pdbx_description
1 polymer ?
#
loop_
_entity_poly.entity_id
_entity_poly.type
_entity_poly.pdbx_seq_one_letter_code
_entity_poly.pdbx_strand_id
1 'polypeptide(L)'
;MENKRKNLYFDMDGVLADFNAEPDGLKRFETEKGFFRNLKPLKKNAKILRKLIADGKHNIYILSASPNAAADGDKIKWLKIHKINVADGNIILCRCGQNKVDFMKTADGILFDDYGKNLQQWIGGRLGNNGYKVKADGSLAVGIKLMGLM
;
A
#
# COMPACT_ATOMS: atom_id res chain seq x y z
N MET A 1 2.41 29.29 2.02
CA MET A 1 3.41 28.20 2.14
C MET A 1 3.09 27.10 1.14
N GLU A 2 4.03 26.83 0.27
CA GLU A 2 3.87 25.72 -0.66
C GLU A 2 3.96 24.39 0.08
N ASN A 3 2.99 23.52 -0.18
CA ASN A 3 3.05 22.15 0.31
C ASN A 3 4.14 21.38 -0.46
N LYS A 4 5.11 20.89 0.27
CA LYS A 4 6.19 20.10 -0.30
C LYS A 4 5.66 18.79 -0.87
N ARG A 5 6.13 18.43 -2.06
CA ARG A 5 5.85 17.10 -2.63
C ARG A 5 6.49 16.03 -1.74
N LYS A 6 5.70 15.05 -1.34
CA LYS A 6 6.12 13.93 -0.50
C LYS A 6 6.13 12.63 -1.31
N ASN A 7 6.85 11.63 -0.80
CA ASN A 7 6.88 10.29 -1.37
C ASN A 7 6.03 9.38 -0.49
N LEU A 8 4.93 8.90 -1.03
CA LEU A 8 3.93 8.13 -0.29
C LEU A 8 3.89 6.69 -0.80
N TYR A 9 4.04 5.75 0.12
CA TYR A 9 4.05 4.32 -0.16
C TYR A 9 2.85 3.67 0.52
N PHE A 10 2.07 2.93 -0.25
CA PHE A 10 0.85 2.29 0.22
C PHE A 10 0.96 0.79 0.09
N ASP A 11 0.76 0.06 1.19
CA ASP A 11 0.55 -1.39 1.15
C ASP A 11 -0.82 -1.70 0.53
N MET A 12 -1.02 -2.93 0.10
CA MET A 12 -2.29 -3.38 -0.49
C MET A 12 -3.15 -4.13 0.52
N ASP A 13 -2.65 -5.25 1.05
CA ASP A 13 -3.42 -6.12 1.93
C ASP A 13 -3.65 -5.44 3.28
N GLY A 14 -4.91 -5.30 3.69
CA GLY A 14 -5.27 -4.61 4.92
C GLY A 14 -5.31 -3.09 4.82
N VAL A 15 -4.88 -2.52 3.70
CA VAL A 15 -4.92 -1.07 3.44
C VAL A 15 -5.92 -0.73 2.33
N LEU A 16 -5.80 -1.39 1.19
CA LEU A 16 -6.65 -1.19 0.01
C LEU A 16 -7.55 -2.39 -0.25
N ALA A 17 -7.03 -3.59 -0.06
CA ALA A 17 -7.71 -4.86 -0.28
C ALA A 17 -8.00 -5.53 1.06
N ASP A 18 -9.21 -6.07 1.20
CA ASP A 18 -9.70 -6.63 2.45
C ASP A 18 -9.26 -8.10 2.65
N PHE A 19 -7.98 -8.30 2.85
CA PHE A 19 -7.39 -9.60 3.13
C PHE A 19 -7.94 -10.22 4.42
N ASN A 20 -8.11 -9.41 5.46
CA ASN A 20 -8.47 -9.88 6.79
C ASN A 20 -9.90 -10.42 6.87
N ALA A 21 -10.79 -10.04 5.95
CA ALA A 21 -12.15 -10.56 5.88
C ALA A 21 -12.25 -11.92 5.18
N GLU A 22 -11.17 -12.37 4.50
CA GLU A 22 -11.21 -13.64 3.78
C GLU A 22 -11.06 -14.84 4.72
N PRO A 23 -12.01 -15.80 4.68
CA PRO A 23 -11.88 -17.03 5.46
C PRO A 23 -10.62 -17.80 5.05
N ASP A 24 -9.86 -18.25 6.04
CA ASP A 24 -8.64 -19.04 5.82
C ASP A 24 -7.60 -18.35 4.90
N GLY A 25 -7.57 -17.01 4.87
CA GLY A 25 -6.69 -16.24 4.00
C GLY A 25 -5.21 -16.65 4.13
N LEU A 26 -4.75 -16.85 5.36
CA LEU A 26 -3.36 -17.28 5.62
C LEU A 26 -3.02 -18.67 5.07
N LYS A 27 -4.03 -19.52 4.87
CA LYS A 27 -3.83 -20.85 4.26
C LYS A 27 -3.94 -20.81 2.74
N ARG A 28 -4.70 -19.86 2.20
CA ARG A 28 -5.08 -19.78 0.78
C ARG A 28 -4.14 -18.92 -0.06
N PHE A 29 -3.56 -17.88 0.54
CA PHE A 29 -2.93 -16.79 -0.22
C PHE A 29 -1.73 -17.22 -1.07
N GLU A 30 -1.01 -18.28 -0.67
CA GLU A 30 0.17 -18.75 -1.40
C GLU A 30 -0.18 -19.66 -2.59
N THR A 31 -1.30 -20.36 -2.50
CA THR A 31 -1.62 -21.48 -3.42
C THR A 31 -2.90 -21.28 -4.22
N GLU A 32 -3.86 -20.49 -3.73
CA GLU A 32 -5.13 -20.31 -4.42
C GLU A 32 -4.97 -19.38 -5.62
N LYS A 33 -5.27 -19.90 -6.79
CA LYS A 33 -5.20 -19.13 -8.05
C LYS A 33 -6.22 -17.98 -8.02
N GLY A 34 -5.75 -16.78 -8.31
CA GLY A 34 -6.61 -15.60 -8.34
C GLY A 34 -6.98 -15.03 -6.97
N PHE A 35 -6.41 -15.55 -5.89
CA PHE A 35 -6.74 -15.12 -4.53
C PHE A 35 -6.69 -13.59 -4.37
N PHE A 36 -5.55 -12.98 -4.70
CA PHE A 36 -5.36 -11.53 -4.55
C PHE A 36 -6.23 -10.72 -5.51
N ARG A 37 -6.40 -11.20 -6.74
CA ARG A 37 -7.23 -10.52 -7.72
C ARG A 37 -8.70 -10.42 -7.28
N ASN A 38 -9.18 -11.41 -6.54
CA ASN A 38 -10.58 -11.52 -6.12
C ASN A 38 -10.87 -10.89 -4.76
N LEU A 39 -9.89 -10.32 -4.08
CA LEU A 39 -10.11 -9.64 -2.80
C LEU A 39 -11.05 -8.44 -2.98
N LYS A 40 -11.94 -8.25 -2.01
CA LYS A 40 -12.83 -7.09 -1.99
C LYS A 40 -12.03 -5.83 -1.64
N PRO A 41 -12.39 -4.67 -2.18
CA PRO A 41 -11.73 -3.43 -1.80
C PRO A 41 -12.19 -2.94 -0.44
N LEU A 42 -11.29 -2.30 0.28
CA LEU A 42 -11.63 -1.39 1.36
C LEU A 42 -12.04 -0.07 0.69
N LYS A 43 -13.34 0.10 0.49
CA LYS A 43 -13.90 1.11 -0.44
C LYS A 43 -13.52 2.54 -0.11
N LYS A 44 -13.55 2.91 1.17
CA LYS A 44 -13.22 4.27 1.61
C LYS A 44 -11.72 4.54 1.43
N ASN A 45 -10.89 3.57 1.78
CA ASN A 45 -9.44 3.70 1.61
C ASN A 45 -9.06 3.79 0.13
N ALA A 46 -9.63 2.93 -0.71
CA ALA A 46 -9.40 3.00 -2.16
C ALA A 46 -9.84 4.34 -2.76
N LYS A 47 -10.98 4.87 -2.29
CA LYS A 47 -11.51 6.16 -2.76
C LYS A 47 -10.58 7.31 -2.43
N ILE A 48 -10.07 7.38 -1.20
CA ILE A 48 -9.17 8.48 -0.83
C ILE A 48 -7.84 8.39 -1.58
N LEU A 49 -7.34 7.19 -1.82
CA LEU A 49 -6.12 7.03 -2.62
C LEU A 49 -6.33 7.48 -4.07
N ARG A 50 -7.47 7.14 -4.69
CA ARG A 50 -7.79 7.64 -6.04
C ARG A 50 -7.83 9.17 -6.09
N LYS A 51 -8.39 9.82 -5.08
CA LYS A 51 -8.38 11.29 -4.98
C LYS A 51 -6.97 11.85 -4.85
N LEU A 52 -6.16 11.23 -4.02
CA LEU A 52 -4.77 11.64 -3.80
C LEU A 52 -3.95 11.53 -5.09
N ILE A 53 -4.16 10.46 -5.86
CA ILE A 53 -3.52 10.28 -7.17
C ILE A 53 -3.99 11.36 -8.14
N ALA A 54 -5.31 11.63 -8.20
CA ALA A 54 -5.88 12.63 -9.09
C ALA A 54 -5.39 14.05 -8.79
N ASP A 55 -5.16 14.37 -7.53
CA ASP A 55 -4.60 15.67 -7.12
C ASP A 55 -3.20 15.92 -7.66
N GLY A 56 -2.42 14.86 -7.85
CA GLY A 56 -1.06 14.95 -8.40
C GLY A 56 -0.04 15.70 -7.55
N LYS A 57 -0.32 15.92 -6.28
CA LYS A 57 0.53 16.72 -5.37
C LYS A 57 1.71 15.95 -4.81
N HIS A 58 1.64 14.64 -4.80
CA HIS A 58 2.65 13.78 -4.20
C HIS A 58 3.06 12.67 -5.14
N ASN A 59 4.21 12.09 -4.91
CA ASN A 59 4.65 10.88 -5.61
C ASN A 59 4.02 9.67 -4.93
N ILE A 60 3.30 8.86 -5.68
CA ILE A 60 2.54 7.72 -5.15
C ILE A 60 3.18 6.41 -5.59
N TYR A 61 3.45 5.56 -4.61
CA TYR A 61 4.01 4.22 -4.82
C TYR A 61 3.11 3.19 -4.15
N ILE A 62 2.95 2.03 -4.79
CA ILE A 62 2.41 0.84 -4.15
C ILE A 62 3.60 -0.02 -3.74
N LEU A 63 3.63 -0.46 -2.48
CA LEU A 63 4.69 -1.31 -1.95
C LEU A 63 4.05 -2.44 -1.15
N SER A 64 3.98 -3.61 -1.74
CA SER A 64 3.26 -4.75 -1.20
C SER A 64 4.11 -6.01 -1.22
N ALA A 65 4.07 -6.79 -0.15
CA ALA A 65 4.68 -8.11 -0.12
C ALA A 65 3.77 -9.13 -0.82
N SER A 66 4.36 -9.98 -1.62
CA SER A 66 3.68 -10.97 -2.44
C SER A 66 4.42 -12.32 -2.34
N PRO A 67 3.71 -13.46 -2.29
CA PRO A 67 4.37 -14.75 -2.11
C PRO A 67 5.11 -15.26 -3.35
N ASN A 68 4.67 -14.87 -4.56
CA ASN A 68 5.22 -15.42 -5.81
C ASN A 68 4.82 -14.57 -7.02
N ALA A 69 5.36 -14.90 -8.19
CA ALA A 69 5.12 -14.18 -9.44
C ALA A 69 3.65 -14.19 -9.88
N ALA A 70 2.93 -15.29 -9.65
CA ALA A 70 1.50 -15.36 -9.99
C ALA A 70 0.68 -14.37 -9.16
N ALA A 71 0.98 -14.26 -7.87
CA ALA A 71 0.36 -13.28 -6.98
C ALA A 71 0.71 -11.84 -7.39
N ASP A 72 1.92 -11.59 -7.87
CA ASP A 72 2.31 -10.29 -8.42
C ASP A 72 1.36 -9.87 -9.55
N GLY A 73 1.14 -10.75 -10.50
CA GLY A 73 0.22 -10.52 -11.61
C GLY A 73 -1.20 -10.22 -11.15
N ASP A 74 -1.68 -10.98 -10.17
CA ASP A 74 -3.02 -10.78 -9.60
C ASP A 74 -3.15 -9.44 -8.88
N LYS A 75 -2.13 -9.02 -8.15
CA LYS A 75 -2.11 -7.71 -7.46
C LYS A 75 -2.13 -6.55 -8.45
N ILE A 76 -1.36 -6.64 -9.52
CA ILE A 76 -1.36 -5.64 -10.60
C ILE A 76 -2.75 -5.55 -11.25
N LYS A 77 -3.38 -6.69 -11.54
CA LYS A 77 -4.75 -6.73 -12.08
C LYS A 77 -5.76 -6.11 -11.12
N TRP A 78 -5.62 -6.41 -9.82
CA TRP A 78 -6.50 -5.84 -8.80
C TRP A 78 -6.45 -4.30 -8.82
N LEU A 79 -5.27 -3.72 -8.89
CA LEU A 79 -5.10 -2.27 -8.97
C LEU A 79 -5.82 -1.69 -10.19
N LYS A 80 -5.71 -2.32 -11.34
CA LYS A 80 -6.37 -1.89 -12.58
C LYS A 80 -7.89 -2.00 -12.48
N ILE A 81 -8.40 -3.12 -11.95
CA ILE A 81 -9.84 -3.35 -11.76
C ILE A 81 -10.44 -2.27 -10.86
N HIS A 82 -9.76 -1.90 -9.79
CA HIS A 82 -10.25 -0.92 -8.82
C HIS A 82 -9.79 0.50 -9.12
N LYS A 83 -9.24 0.75 -10.31
CA LYS A 83 -8.87 2.07 -10.82
C LYS A 83 -7.87 2.82 -9.94
N ILE A 84 -6.96 2.08 -9.35
CA ILE A 84 -5.80 2.63 -8.66
C ILE A 84 -4.70 2.79 -9.73
N ASN A 85 -4.68 3.95 -10.38
CA ASN A 85 -3.85 4.21 -11.54
C ASN A 85 -2.49 4.79 -11.12
N VAL A 86 -1.57 3.91 -10.81
CA VAL A 86 -0.18 4.25 -10.49
C VAL A 86 0.69 3.81 -11.66
N ALA A 87 1.69 4.61 -12.02
CA ALA A 87 2.64 4.24 -13.07
C ALA A 87 3.28 2.88 -12.78
N ASP A 88 3.52 2.07 -13.80
CA ASP A 88 4.04 0.70 -13.62
C ASP A 88 5.34 0.66 -12.82
N GLY A 89 6.24 1.61 -13.04
CA GLY A 89 7.48 1.72 -12.27
C GLY A 89 7.29 2.07 -10.80
N ASN A 90 6.10 2.50 -10.40
CA ASN A 90 5.77 2.85 -9.02
C ASN A 90 5.00 1.74 -8.29
N ILE A 91 4.80 0.61 -8.93
CA ILE A 91 4.24 -0.59 -8.31
C ILE A 91 5.40 -1.50 -7.94
N ILE A 92 5.64 -1.64 -6.63
CA ILE A 92 6.78 -2.38 -6.09
C ILE A 92 6.24 -3.60 -5.34
N LEU A 93 6.58 -4.78 -5.83
CA LEU A 93 6.16 -6.05 -5.21
C LEU A 93 7.41 -6.78 -4.74
N CYS A 94 7.59 -6.84 -3.43
CA CYS A 94 8.66 -7.60 -2.79
C CYS A 94 8.14 -8.98 -2.36
N ARG A 95 8.99 -9.83 -1.82
CA ARG A 95 8.58 -11.14 -1.30
C ARG A 95 8.23 -11.05 0.18
N CYS A 96 7.34 -11.94 0.62
CA CYS A 96 6.99 -12.05 2.03
C CYS A 96 8.25 -12.29 2.86
N GLY A 97 8.38 -11.58 3.97
CA GLY A 97 9.55 -11.65 4.84
C GLY A 97 10.68 -10.70 4.49
N GLN A 98 10.65 -10.06 3.33
CA GLN A 98 11.62 -9.02 2.99
C GLN A 98 11.28 -7.70 3.66
N ASN A 99 12.30 -6.91 3.98
CA ASN A 99 12.13 -5.60 4.60
C ASN A 99 11.78 -4.57 3.53
N LYS A 100 10.62 -3.94 3.67
CA LYS A 100 10.10 -2.96 2.68
C LYS A 100 11.04 -1.77 2.46
N VAL A 101 11.80 -1.36 3.48
CA VAL A 101 12.72 -0.23 3.35
C VAL A 101 13.81 -0.47 2.29
N ASP A 102 14.16 -1.73 2.06
CA ASP A 102 15.17 -2.10 1.06
C ASP A 102 14.69 -1.90 -0.38
N PHE A 103 13.39 -1.70 -0.57
CA PHE A 103 12.76 -1.52 -1.88
C PHE A 103 12.37 -0.07 -2.17
N MET A 104 12.74 0.86 -1.32
CA MET A 104 12.48 2.28 -1.55
C MET A 104 13.15 2.78 -2.82
N LYS A 105 12.43 3.62 -3.56
CA LYS A 105 12.95 4.29 -4.76
C LYS A 105 13.28 5.76 -4.53
N THR A 106 13.10 6.25 -3.30
CA THR A 106 13.28 7.64 -2.92
C THR A 106 14.16 7.73 -1.67
N ALA A 107 14.66 8.93 -1.38
CA ALA A 107 15.55 9.16 -0.23
C ALA A 107 14.81 8.96 1.11
N ASP A 108 13.54 9.38 1.16
CA ASP A 108 12.66 9.18 2.30
C ASP A 108 11.24 8.91 1.83
N GLY A 109 10.35 8.53 2.73
CA GLY A 109 8.97 8.29 2.39
C GLY A 109 8.08 8.07 3.61
N ILE A 110 6.78 8.15 3.37
CA ILE A 110 5.74 7.83 4.35
C ILE A 110 5.10 6.51 3.93
N LEU A 111 5.13 5.52 4.83
CA LEU A 111 4.50 4.22 4.58
C LEU A 111 3.14 4.15 5.27
N PHE A 112 2.13 3.79 4.51
CA PHE A 112 0.78 3.46 5.00
C PHE A 112 0.62 1.94 4.96
N ASP A 113 0.59 1.31 6.13
CA ASP A 113 0.61 -0.14 6.28
C ASP A 113 -0.26 -0.53 7.48
N ASP A 114 -0.83 -1.72 7.47
CA ASP A 114 -1.63 -2.24 8.58
C ASP A 114 -0.80 -3.04 9.59
N TYR A 115 0.45 -3.36 9.25
CA TYR A 115 1.32 -4.21 10.05
C TYR A 115 2.40 -3.41 10.77
N GLY A 116 2.33 -3.41 12.11
CA GLY A 116 3.23 -2.61 12.94
C GLY A 116 4.71 -2.91 12.75
N LYS A 117 5.07 -4.17 12.53
CA LYS A 117 6.47 -4.56 12.29
C LYS A 117 7.03 -3.91 11.02
N ASN A 118 6.23 -3.85 9.95
CA ASN A 118 6.64 -3.18 8.72
C ASN A 118 6.90 -1.69 8.97
N LEU A 119 6.05 -1.05 9.75
CA LEU A 119 6.21 0.36 10.09
C LEU A 119 7.45 0.62 10.96
N GLN A 120 7.72 -0.24 11.93
CA GLN A 120 8.92 -0.13 12.76
C GLN A 120 10.20 -0.26 11.92
N GLN A 121 10.26 -1.24 11.04
CA GLN A 121 11.39 -1.44 10.14
C GLN A 121 11.57 -0.27 9.17
N TRP A 122 10.47 0.28 8.70
CA TRP A 122 10.47 1.43 7.77
C TRP A 122 11.01 2.68 8.44
N ILE A 123 10.45 3.04 9.59
CA ILE A 123 10.83 4.26 10.32
C ILE A 123 12.28 4.15 10.83
N GLY A 124 12.66 2.99 11.37
CA GLY A 124 14.01 2.76 11.86
C GLY A 124 15.05 2.51 10.78
N GLY A 125 14.62 2.17 9.57
CA GLY A 125 15.51 1.76 8.48
C GLY A 125 16.10 2.90 7.67
N ARG A 126 15.54 4.09 7.74
CA ARG A 126 16.05 5.25 6.99
C ARG A 126 15.66 6.55 7.68
N LEU A 127 16.64 7.44 7.81
CA LEU A 127 16.44 8.78 8.36
C LEU A 127 15.44 9.55 7.50
N GLY A 128 14.48 10.21 8.15
CA GLY A 128 13.43 10.98 7.47
C GLY A 128 12.18 10.18 7.11
N ASN A 129 12.20 8.85 7.29
CA ASN A 129 11.01 8.03 7.09
C ASN A 129 9.96 8.27 8.18
N ASN A 130 8.71 8.22 7.77
CA ASN A 130 7.55 8.27 8.67
C ASN A 130 6.54 7.20 8.23
N GLY A 131 5.57 6.94 9.08
CA GLY A 131 4.56 5.92 8.79
C GLY A 131 3.25 6.17 9.49
N TYR A 132 2.20 5.55 8.97
CA TYR A 132 0.87 5.60 9.56
C TYR A 132 0.26 4.19 9.53
N LYS A 133 -0.22 3.74 10.69
CA LYS A 133 -0.87 2.43 10.81
C LYS A 133 -2.34 2.52 10.39
N VAL A 134 -2.66 1.88 9.28
CA VAL A 134 -4.03 1.78 8.77
C VAL A 134 -4.74 0.66 9.51
N LYS A 135 -5.84 0.97 10.22
CA LYS A 135 -6.52 -0.01 11.10
C LYS A 135 -7.78 -0.60 10.47
N ALA A 136 -8.48 0.16 9.64
CA ALA A 136 -9.76 -0.24 9.08
C ALA A 136 -10.09 0.58 7.85
N ASP A 137 -11.21 0.25 7.20
CA ASP A 137 -11.73 1.06 6.09
C ASP A 137 -12.14 2.45 6.58
N GLY A 138 -11.59 3.48 5.97
CA GLY A 138 -11.75 4.89 6.37
C GLY A 138 -10.58 5.44 7.17
N SER A 139 -9.77 4.61 7.80
CA SER A 139 -8.61 5.04 8.59
C SER A 139 -7.53 5.70 7.73
N LEU A 140 -7.40 5.31 6.47
CA LEU A 140 -6.43 5.92 5.56
C LEU A 140 -6.69 7.41 5.35
N ALA A 141 -7.95 7.81 5.17
CA ALA A 141 -8.32 9.22 5.02
C ALA A 141 -7.95 10.04 6.27
N VAL A 142 -8.12 9.46 7.45
CA VAL A 142 -7.74 10.11 8.72
C VAL A 142 -6.23 10.38 8.74
N GLY A 143 -5.41 9.39 8.41
CA GLY A 143 -3.95 9.55 8.36
C GLY A 143 -3.48 10.57 7.35
N ILE A 144 -4.04 10.56 6.17
CA ILE A 144 -3.71 11.52 5.09
C ILE A 144 -4.01 12.95 5.54
N LYS A 145 -5.15 13.17 6.17
CA LYS A 145 -5.54 14.51 6.67
C LYS A 145 -4.68 14.95 7.86
N LEU A 146 -4.41 14.04 8.80
CA LEU A 146 -3.57 14.35 9.96
C LEU A 146 -2.15 14.74 9.55
N MET A 147 -1.64 14.16 8.50
CA MET A 147 -0.30 14.45 7.98
C MET A 147 -0.26 15.66 7.02
N GLY A 148 -1.41 16.31 6.78
CA GLY A 148 -1.47 17.47 5.91
C GLY A 148 -1.19 17.18 4.44
N LEU A 149 -1.52 15.99 3.97
CA LEU A 149 -1.21 15.55 2.60
C LEU A 149 -2.31 15.89 1.60
N MET A 150 -3.46 16.31 2.11
CA MET A 150 -4.61 16.64 1.27
C MET A 150 -5.43 17.77 1.91
#